data_21e4ed203cbaa72dcd7a0db381993be4
#
_entry.id   21e4ed203cbaa72dcd7a0db381993be4
#
_cell.length_a   1.000
_cell.length_b   1.000
_cell.length_c   1.000
_cell.angle_alpha   90.00
_cell.angle_beta   90.00
_cell.angle_gamma   90.00
#
_symmetry.space_group_name_H-M   'P 1'
#
loop_
_entity.id
_entity.type
_entity.pdbx_description
1 polymer ?
#
loop_
_entity_poly.entity_id
_entity_poly.type
_entity_poly.pdbx_seq_one_letter_code
_entity_poly.pdbx_strand_id
1 'polypeptide(L)'
;VLRVHAVKLTLGLAVIALVALAASGLTGRAGGAAGLASDHSADVAARWFDLTYSLTRSESASPPVASRAFAYAGVALYEAVLPGMPQHRSLKGQVNGEMSIPAPEIGAEYNWPIVANAALATVMPVFYKSEKSYVAVAGLQSEIRNEVSEGVSRDVVVRSEERGRAVGVAVIRWALGDGYESLKNCAYTPAAFSGAWRPTPPANAAALEPCWGRLRPFVMKSLAAYRPAPPPAFSESNASDLYKQAREVYDVAKGLTPEQKAVAAYWADAPGTTGTPPGHSVAIVTQLLRERGKTLDYAAEAYARVGLAVADAFISCWEAKYEYNYLRPVTYVQLLIDPEWLPMLGTPPFPEYTSGHSVQSGAAAEVLAAVFGDGPFTDRTHESRGLGTRSFASFGEAAEEAAISRVYGGIHFMPAVTVGLEQGEAIGQAVNALQWRN
;
A
#
# COMPACT_ATOMS: atom_id res chain seq x y z
N VAL A 1 32.67 -13.47 8.17
CA VAL A 1 31.41 -12.90 8.70
C VAL A 1 31.56 -11.39 8.87
N LEU A 2 32.73 -10.87 9.33
CA LEU A 2 32.96 -9.41 9.56
C LEU A 2 33.14 -8.56 8.28
N ARG A 3 33.54 -9.14 7.15
CA ARG A 3 33.76 -8.40 5.88
C ARG A 3 32.45 -8.09 5.10
N VAL A 4 31.40 -8.85 5.30
CA VAL A 4 30.12 -8.65 4.58
C VAL A 4 29.31 -7.49 5.15
N HIS A 5 29.44 -7.19 6.45
CA HIS A 5 28.73 -6.07 7.08
C HIS A 5 29.29 -4.69 6.71
N ALA A 6 30.59 -4.59 6.44
CA ALA A 6 31.23 -3.31 6.07
C ALA A 6 30.83 -2.83 4.67
N VAL A 7 30.60 -3.74 3.73
CA VAL A 7 30.19 -3.38 2.35
C VAL A 7 28.75 -2.89 2.29
N LYS A 8 27.86 -3.39 3.16
CA LYS A 8 26.45 -2.96 3.19
C LYS A 8 26.25 -1.55 3.77
N LEU A 9 27.11 -1.13 4.68
CA LEU A 9 27.06 0.23 5.27
C LEU A 9 27.59 1.30 4.30
N THR A 10 28.57 0.95 3.45
CA THR A 10 29.17 1.88 2.50
C THR A 10 28.30 2.17 1.28
N LEU A 11 27.46 1.24 0.82
CA LEU A 11 26.53 1.52 -0.29
C LEU A 11 25.38 2.46 0.13
N GLY A 12 24.89 2.35 1.35
CA GLY A 12 23.84 3.25 1.88
C GLY A 12 24.33 4.69 2.06
N LEU A 13 25.61 4.87 2.40
CA LEU A 13 26.22 6.18 2.58
C LEU A 13 26.75 6.79 1.27
N ALA A 14 27.14 5.98 0.28
CA ALA A 14 27.62 6.46 -1.01
C ALA A 14 26.54 7.17 -1.85
N VAL A 15 25.28 6.80 -1.70
CA VAL A 15 24.14 7.49 -2.34
C VAL A 15 23.95 8.90 -1.75
N ILE A 16 24.31 9.13 -0.50
CA ILE A 16 24.17 10.44 0.17
C ILE A 16 25.36 11.38 -0.12
N ALA A 17 26.56 10.85 -0.38
CA ALA A 17 27.75 11.66 -0.57
C ALA A 17 27.92 12.28 -1.97
N LEU A 18 27.22 11.77 -3.00
CA LEU A 18 27.37 12.23 -4.39
C LEU A 18 26.51 13.47 -4.77
N VAL A 19 25.66 13.95 -3.86
CA VAL A 19 24.72 15.07 -4.13
C VAL A 19 25.29 16.45 -3.77
N ALA A 20 26.45 16.52 -3.14
CA ALA A 20 26.96 17.78 -2.54
C ALA A 20 27.88 18.64 -3.45
N LEU A 21 28.18 18.25 -4.69
CA LEU A 21 29.24 18.91 -5.48
C LEU A 21 28.88 19.44 -6.87
N ALA A 22 27.63 19.68 -7.18
CA ALA A 22 27.27 20.29 -8.48
C ALA A 22 26.27 21.45 -8.33
N ALA A 23 26.71 22.53 -7.73
CA ALA A 23 26.01 23.82 -7.78
C ALA A 23 27.03 24.92 -8.20
N SER A 24 27.35 24.98 -9.49
CA SER A 24 27.94 26.19 -10.05
C SER A 24 27.76 26.22 -11.58
N GLY A 25 26.89 27.14 -12.02
CA GLY A 25 26.99 27.91 -13.23
C GLY A 25 26.63 27.28 -14.56
N LEU A 26 25.43 27.59 -15.05
CA LEU A 26 25.19 27.74 -16.49
C LEU A 26 24.05 28.77 -16.73
N THR A 27 24.38 29.83 -17.39
CA THR A 27 23.49 30.92 -17.81
C THR A 27 22.67 30.53 -19.02
N GLY A 28 21.43 30.95 -19.02
CA GLY A 28 20.30 30.71 -19.86
C GLY A 28 20.43 30.55 -21.37
N ARG A 29 19.51 29.70 -21.85
CA ARG A 29 19.00 29.74 -23.21
C ARG A 29 17.45 29.72 -23.14
N ALA A 30 16.81 30.53 -23.98
CA ALA A 30 15.34 30.63 -24.02
C ALA A 30 14.72 29.25 -24.23
N GLY A 31 13.94 28.80 -23.22
CA GLY A 31 13.32 27.51 -23.24
C GLY A 31 12.11 27.46 -24.15
N GLY A 32 12.00 26.41 -24.93
CA GLY A 32 10.73 25.94 -25.47
C GLY A 32 9.75 25.66 -24.33
N ALA A 33 8.43 25.73 -24.58
CA ALA A 33 7.44 25.39 -23.58
C ALA A 33 7.71 23.96 -23.05
N ALA A 34 7.90 23.84 -21.75
CA ALA A 34 8.06 22.51 -21.14
C ALA A 34 6.81 21.68 -21.44
N GLY A 35 6.98 20.47 -22.01
CA GLY A 35 5.88 19.53 -22.25
C GLY A 35 5.14 19.21 -20.95
N LEU A 36 3.88 18.80 -21.06
CA LEU A 36 3.06 18.42 -19.91
C LEU A 36 3.22 16.92 -19.59
N ALA A 37 3.01 16.55 -18.33
CA ALA A 37 2.96 15.13 -17.95
C ALA A 37 1.78 14.39 -18.63
N SER A 38 0.71 15.12 -18.95
CA SER A 38 -0.45 14.62 -19.73
C SER A 38 -0.15 14.31 -21.19
N ASP A 39 0.99 14.76 -21.73
CA ASP A 39 1.42 14.44 -23.10
C ASP A 39 2.02 13.03 -23.20
N HIS A 40 2.22 12.35 -22.07
CA HIS A 40 2.85 11.05 -21.98
C HIS A 40 1.88 9.99 -21.43
N SER A 41 2.01 8.75 -21.91
CA SER A 41 1.21 7.62 -21.40
C SER A 41 1.56 7.27 -19.96
N ALA A 42 0.63 6.58 -19.27
CA ALA A 42 0.85 6.06 -17.93
C ALA A 42 1.88 4.91 -17.88
N ASP A 43 2.41 4.42 -19.01
CA ASP A 43 3.15 3.16 -19.09
C ASP A 43 4.37 3.10 -18.18
N VAL A 44 5.17 4.17 -18.14
CA VAL A 44 6.33 4.23 -17.23
C VAL A 44 5.92 4.02 -15.78
N ALA A 45 4.87 4.69 -15.32
CA ALA A 45 4.36 4.52 -13.97
C ALA A 45 3.82 3.09 -13.76
N ALA A 46 3.02 2.59 -14.70
CA ALA A 46 2.44 1.25 -14.62
C ALA A 46 3.51 0.14 -14.51
N ARG A 47 4.57 0.20 -15.30
CA ARG A 47 5.69 -0.77 -15.25
C ARG A 47 6.42 -0.74 -13.90
N TRP A 48 6.61 0.44 -13.31
CA TRP A 48 7.20 0.56 -11.99
C TRP A 48 6.31 -0.03 -10.89
N PHE A 49 5.00 0.17 -10.97
CA PHE A 49 4.08 -0.41 -9.98
C PHE A 49 3.88 -1.91 -10.18
N ASP A 50 3.95 -2.45 -11.40
CA ASP A 50 4.05 -3.90 -11.66
C ASP A 50 5.32 -4.49 -11.03
N LEU A 51 6.46 -3.80 -11.18
CA LEU A 51 7.69 -4.23 -10.53
C LEU A 51 7.53 -4.20 -9.01
N THR A 52 6.97 -3.11 -8.44
CA THR A 52 6.74 -2.99 -7.00
C THR A 52 5.87 -4.12 -6.46
N TYR A 53 4.79 -4.47 -7.18
CA TYR A 53 3.96 -5.65 -6.88
C TYR A 53 4.78 -6.94 -6.88
N SER A 54 5.60 -7.14 -7.90
CA SER A 54 6.44 -8.33 -8.05
C SER A 54 7.50 -8.45 -6.96
N LEU A 55 8.11 -7.33 -6.56
CA LEU A 55 9.08 -7.25 -5.45
C LEU A 55 8.41 -7.53 -4.11
N THR A 56 7.22 -6.97 -3.86
CA THR A 56 6.40 -7.26 -2.69
C THR A 56 6.15 -8.76 -2.54
N ARG A 57 5.74 -9.41 -3.62
CA ARG A 57 5.51 -10.85 -3.67
C ARG A 57 6.81 -11.64 -3.43
N SER A 58 7.89 -11.30 -4.13
CA SER A 58 9.14 -12.08 -4.09
C SER A 58 9.86 -11.98 -2.75
N GLU A 59 9.75 -10.85 -2.06
CA GLU A 59 10.31 -10.66 -0.70
C GLU A 59 9.32 -11.07 0.41
N SER A 60 8.12 -11.57 0.04
CA SER A 60 7.07 -11.97 1.00
C SER A 60 6.76 -10.86 2.02
N ALA A 61 6.75 -9.61 1.56
CA ALA A 61 6.50 -8.47 2.42
C ALA A 61 5.12 -8.59 3.10
N SER A 62 5.05 -8.23 4.38
CA SER A 62 3.76 -8.19 5.09
C SER A 62 2.84 -7.10 4.50
N PRO A 63 1.51 -7.25 4.59
CA PRO A 63 0.59 -6.24 4.06
C PRO A 63 0.86 -4.81 4.56
N PRO A 64 1.12 -4.57 5.87
CA PRO A 64 1.50 -3.25 6.34
C PRO A 64 2.79 -2.72 5.68
N VAL A 65 3.84 -3.53 5.61
CA VAL A 65 5.12 -3.14 4.99
C VAL A 65 4.95 -2.82 3.51
N ALA A 66 4.17 -3.62 2.79
CA ALA A 66 3.83 -3.39 1.40
C ALA A 66 3.09 -2.06 1.20
N SER A 67 2.08 -1.77 2.03
CA SER A 67 1.30 -0.53 1.95
C SER A 67 2.17 0.71 2.07
N ARG A 68 3.15 0.68 2.99
CA ARG A 68 4.13 1.74 3.17
C ARG A 68 4.98 1.97 1.90
N ALA A 69 5.45 0.90 1.27
CA ALA A 69 6.24 1.00 0.04
C ALA A 69 5.43 1.62 -1.10
N PHE A 70 4.19 1.19 -1.30
CA PHE A 70 3.29 1.74 -2.32
C PHE A 70 2.98 3.22 -2.08
N ALA A 71 2.78 3.64 -0.82
CA ALA A 71 2.52 5.04 -0.49
C ALA A 71 3.71 5.95 -0.85
N TYR A 72 4.92 5.60 -0.42
CA TYR A 72 6.10 6.41 -0.72
C TYR A 72 6.45 6.40 -2.21
N ALA A 73 6.23 5.28 -2.91
CA ALA A 73 6.37 5.22 -4.36
C ALA A 73 5.38 6.16 -5.08
N GLY A 74 4.10 6.13 -4.68
CA GLY A 74 3.06 6.99 -5.24
C GLY A 74 3.35 8.47 -5.03
N VAL A 75 3.74 8.85 -3.81
CA VAL A 75 4.12 10.24 -3.49
C VAL A 75 5.37 10.67 -4.26
N ALA A 76 6.38 9.80 -4.38
CA ALA A 76 7.59 10.11 -5.14
C ALA A 76 7.30 10.34 -6.62
N LEU A 77 6.46 9.50 -7.22
CA LEU A 77 6.00 9.69 -8.60
C LEU A 77 5.26 11.02 -8.76
N TYR A 78 4.26 11.27 -7.90
CA TYR A 78 3.42 12.46 -7.95
C TYR A 78 4.23 13.76 -7.84
N GLU A 79 5.04 13.89 -6.80
CA GLU A 79 5.85 15.09 -6.56
C GLU A 79 6.96 15.28 -7.62
N ALA A 80 7.46 14.18 -8.19
CA ALA A 80 8.50 14.26 -9.22
C ALA A 80 7.96 14.90 -10.51
N VAL A 81 6.77 14.47 -10.96
CA VAL A 81 6.17 14.95 -12.21
C VAL A 81 5.24 16.16 -12.03
N LEU A 82 4.97 16.58 -10.79
CA LEU A 82 4.06 17.67 -10.47
C LEU A 82 4.30 18.98 -11.26
N PRO A 83 5.53 19.43 -11.55
CA PRO A 83 5.72 20.64 -12.33
C PRO A 83 5.21 20.53 -13.79
N GLY A 84 5.06 19.30 -14.31
CA GLY A 84 4.37 18.99 -15.56
C GLY A 84 2.85 18.87 -15.44
N MET A 85 2.29 19.15 -14.26
CA MET A 85 0.86 18.99 -13.94
C MET A 85 0.27 20.32 -13.43
N PRO A 86 0.11 21.34 -14.27
CA PRO A 86 -0.19 22.72 -13.83
C PRO A 86 -1.53 22.87 -13.10
N GLN A 87 -2.44 21.89 -13.24
CA GLN A 87 -3.73 21.88 -12.55
C GLN A 87 -3.68 21.22 -11.17
N HIS A 88 -2.51 20.66 -10.77
CA HIS A 88 -2.36 19.90 -9.54
C HIS A 88 -1.57 20.67 -8.49
N ARG A 89 -1.78 20.30 -7.23
CA ARG A 89 -1.12 20.88 -6.06
C ARG A 89 -0.18 19.87 -5.41
N SER A 90 0.94 20.38 -4.86
CA SER A 90 1.85 19.58 -4.06
C SER A 90 1.17 19.06 -2.78
N LEU A 91 1.52 17.85 -2.39
CA LEU A 91 1.15 17.28 -1.10
C LEU A 91 1.97 17.88 0.06
N LYS A 92 3.02 18.65 -0.23
CA LYS A 92 3.82 19.36 0.77
C LYS A 92 2.92 20.27 1.62
N GLY A 93 2.99 20.09 2.94
CA GLY A 93 2.16 20.84 3.90
C GLY A 93 0.73 20.30 4.04
N GLN A 94 0.30 19.35 3.23
CA GLN A 94 -0.99 18.69 3.36
C GLN A 94 -0.87 17.33 4.08
N VAL A 95 0.23 16.61 3.88
CA VAL A 95 0.54 15.36 4.57
C VAL A 95 1.30 15.60 5.87
N ASN A 96 1.32 14.62 6.76
CA ASN A 96 1.99 14.71 8.05
C ASN A 96 3.53 14.60 7.91
N GLY A 97 4.23 15.27 8.80
CA GLY A 97 5.69 15.37 8.78
C GLY A 97 6.19 16.40 7.77
N GLU A 98 7.46 16.73 7.89
CA GLU A 98 8.08 17.74 7.02
C GLU A 98 8.60 17.08 5.73
N MET A 99 7.94 17.36 4.62
CA MET A 99 8.35 16.92 3.30
C MET A 99 8.92 18.09 2.52
N SER A 100 10.25 18.10 2.31
CA SER A 100 10.96 19.18 1.62
C SER A 100 11.30 18.77 0.19
N ILE A 101 10.40 19.08 -0.74
CA ILE A 101 10.57 18.79 -2.17
C ILE A 101 11.35 19.93 -2.84
N PRO A 102 12.46 19.64 -3.56
CA PRO A 102 13.22 20.67 -4.27
C PRO A 102 12.37 21.28 -5.40
N ALA A 103 12.49 22.60 -5.58
CA ALA A 103 11.84 23.29 -6.69
C ALA A 103 12.47 22.88 -8.03
N PRO A 104 11.70 22.86 -9.14
CA PRO A 104 12.27 22.74 -10.47
C PRO A 104 13.06 23.99 -10.84
N GLU A 105 13.99 23.87 -11.80
CA GLU A 105 14.63 25.05 -12.40
C GLU A 105 13.61 25.81 -13.23
N ILE A 106 13.56 27.14 -13.02
CA ILE A 106 12.60 28.01 -13.70
C ILE A 106 12.92 28.06 -15.19
N GLY A 107 11.91 27.79 -16.04
CA GLY A 107 12.04 27.82 -17.50
C GLY A 107 12.83 26.65 -18.10
N ALA A 108 13.21 25.67 -17.29
CA ALA A 108 13.90 24.49 -17.79
C ALA A 108 12.92 23.47 -18.39
N GLU A 109 13.34 22.84 -19.48
CA GLU A 109 12.63 21.74 -20.13
C GLU A 109 12.95 20.42 -19.41
N TYR A 110 11.91 19.60 -19.19
CA TYR A 110 12.01 18.25 -18.59
C TYR A 110 11.28 17.24 -19.47
N ASN A 111 11.81 16.01 -19.52
CA ASN A 111 11.08 14.83 -20.00
C ASN A 111 10.49 14.11 -18.77
N TRP A 112 9.17 14.19 -18.60
CA TRP A 112 8.50 13.70 -17.40
C TRP A 112 8.57 12.18 -17.21
N PRO A 113 8.54 11.33 -18.27
CA PRO A 113 8.87 9.91 -18.17
C PRO A 113 10.25 9.64 -17.57
N ILE A 114 11.28 10.39 -17.98
CA ILE A 114 12.64 10.26 -17.40
C ILE A 114 12.66 10.67 -15.92
N VAL A 115 11.96 11.77 -15.59
CA VAL A 115 11.82 12.23 -14.19
C VAL A 115 11.15 11.16 -13.33
N ALA A 116 10.04 10.58 -13.79
CA ALA A 116 9.31 9.52 -13.10
C ALA A 116 10.18 8.28 -12.90
N ASN A 117 10.86 7.82 -13.96
CA ASN A 117 11.76 6.68 -13.94
C ASN A 117 12.89 6.87 -12.90
N ALA A 118 13.55 8.03 -12.89
CA ALA A 118 14.64 8.31 -11.96
C ALA A 118 14.17 8.42 -10.50
N ALA A 119 12.98 8.99 -10.26
CA ALA A 119 12.41 9.11 -8.91
C ALA A 119 12.09 7.73 -8.32
N LEU A 120 11.39 6.88 -9.08
CA LEU A 120 11.00 5.54 -8.64
C LEU A 120 12.22 4.63 -8.47
N ALA A 121 13.18 4.67 -9.40
CA ALA A 121 14.43 3.93 -9.27
C ALA A 121 15.24 4.33 -8.02
N THR A 122 15.12 5.58 -7.58
CA THR A 122 15.78 6.07 -6.36
C THR A 122 15.09 5.55 -5.10
N VAL A 123 13.76 5.49 -5.10
CA VAL A 123 12.97 5.14 -3.91
C VAL A 123 12.92 3.64 -3.66
N MET A 124 12.79 2.80 -4.71
CA MET A 124 12.56 1.36 -4.57
C MET A 124 13.63 0.63 -3.72
N PRO A 125 14.94 0.89 -3.84
CA PRO A 125 15.96 0.20 -3.06
C PRO A 125 15.88 0.42 -1.54
N VAL A 126 15.13 1.40 -1.08
CA VAL A 126 14.91 1.64 0.35
C VAL A 126 13.93 0.61 0.95
N PHE A 127 12.97 0.17 0.16
CA PHE A 127 11.90 -0.74 0.59
C PHE A 127 12.19 -2.20 0.25
N TYR A 128 12.89 -2.47 -0.86
CA TYR A 128 13.20 -3.81 -1.35
C TYR A 128 14.71 -3.99 -1.37
N LYS A 129 15.22 -4.88 -0.51
CA LYS A 129 16.65 -4.92 -0.14
C LYS A 129 17.36 -6.20 -0.60
N SER A 130 16.68 -7.13 -1.27
CA SER A 130 17.33 -8.31 -1.81
C SER A 130 18.21 -7.96 -3.01
N GLU A 131 19.27 -8.72 -3.25
CA GLU A 131 20.13 -8.56 -4.43
C GLU A 131 19.31 -8.66 -5.72
N LYS A 132 18.36 -9.60 -5.77
CA LYS A 132 17.45 -9.75 -6.91
C LYS A 132 16.61 -8.49 -7.15
N SER A 133 16.15 -7.85 -6.08
CA SER A 133 15.38 -6.60 -6.18
C SER A 133 16.23 -5.46 -6.72
N TYR A 134 17.47 -5.33 -6.27
CA TYR A 134 18.40 -4.32 -6.82
C TYR A 134 18.67 -4.53 -8.31
N VAL A 135 18.87 -5.76 -8.74
CA VAL A 135 19.08 -6.09 -10.16
C VAL A 135 17.82 -5.77 -10.98
N ALA A 136 16.63 -6.13 -10.49
CA ALA A 136 15.37 -5.86 -11.17
C ALA A 136 15.09 -4.35 -11.29
N VAL A 137 15.32 -3.58 -10.23
CA VAL A 137 15.19 -2.12 -10.22
C VAL A 137 16.13 -1.47 -11.23
N ALA A 138 17.43 -1.85 -11.23
CA ALA A 138 18.41 -1.31 -12.15
C ALA A 138 18.10 -1.69 -13.61
N GLY A 139 17.64 -2.91 -13.83
CA GLY A 139 17.22 -3.40 -15.16
C GLY A 139 16.07 -2.58 -15.72
N LEU A 140 14.97 -2.42 -14.96
CA LEU A 140 13.81 -1.64 -15.40
C LEU A 140 14.16 -0.16 -15.61
N GLN A 141 14.97 0.42 -14.70
CA GLN A 141 15.45 1.80 -14.86
C GLN A 141 16.19 2.00 -16.17
N SER A 142 17.12 1.10 -16.51
CA SER A 142 17.91 1.17 -17.73
C SER A 142 17.05 0.97 -18.99
N GLU A 143 16.14 0.02 -18.96
CA GLU A 143 15.21 -0.28 -20.06
C GLU A 143 14.35 0.95 -20.37
N ILE A 144 13.62 1.47 -19.40
CA ILE A 144 12.77 2.65 -19.55
C ILE A 144 13.61 3.84 -20.00
N ARG A 145 14.78 4.09 -19.36
CA ARG A 145 15.65 5.19 -19.74
C ARG A 145 15.99 5.18 -21.22
N ASN A 146 16.40 4.02 -21.75
CA ASN A 146 16.77 3.89 -23.16
C ASN A 146 15.58 4.22 -24.08
N GLU A 147 14.39 3.73 -23.75
CA GLU A 147 13.17 3.96 -24.53
C GLU A 147 12.78 5.46 -24.54
N VAL A 148 12.69 6.08 -23.35
CA VAL A 148 12.15 7.43 -23.22
C VAL A 148 13.17 8.55 -23.49
N SER A 149 14.46 8.19 -23.69
CA SER A 149 15.51 9.16 -24.06
C SER A 149 15.68 9.30 -25.58
N GLU A 150 15.02 8.46 -26.39
CA GLU A 150 15.14 8.53 -27.84
C GLU A 150 14.63 9.88 -28.35
N GLY A 151 15.44 10.58 -29.14
CA GLY A 151 15.13 11.92 -29.66
C GLY A 151 15.19 13.07 -28.64
N VAL A 152 15.50 12.80 -27.38
CA VAL A 152 15.65 13.80 -26.31
C VAL A 152 17.07 14.31 -26.24
N SER A 153 17.28 15.62 -26.14
CA SER A 153 18.62 16.19 -25.99
C SER A 153 19.29 15.70 -24.70
N ARG A 154 20.62 15.53 -24.74
CA ARG A 154 21.40 15.04 -23.60
C ARG A 154 21.21 15.88 -22.34
N ASP A 155 21.12 17.20 -22.49
CA ASP A 155 20.95 18.13 -21.37
C ASP A 155 19.59 17.97 -20.69
N VAL A 156 18.52 17.75 -21.49
CA VAL A 156 17.19 17.44 -20.96
C VAL A 156 17.18 16.09 -20.25
N VAL A 157 17.82 15.06 -20.81
CA VAL A 157 17.95 13.75 -20.16
C VAL A 157 18.60 13.88 -18.79
N VAL A 158 19.80 14.50 -18.72
CA VAL A 158 20.57 14.65 -17.47
C VAL A 158 19.76 15.44 -16.44
N ARG A 159 19.19 16.57 -16.83
CA ARG A 159 18.38 17.40 -15.92
C ARG A 159 17.14 16.67 -15.39
N SER A 160 16.47 15.91 -16.26
CA SER A 160 15.30 15.12 -15.87
C SER A 160 15.66 14.03 -14.88
N GLU A 161 16.77 13.31 -15.09
CA GLU A 161 17.27 12.32 -14.14
C GLU A 161 17.68 12.94 -12.80
N GLU A 162 18.36 14.09 -12.82
CA GLU A 162 18.75 14.82 -11.61
C GLU A 162 17.51 15.25 -10.80
N ARG A 163 16.51 15.80 -11.48
CA ARG A 163 15.22 16.13 -10.87
C ARG A 163 14.57 14.92 -10.21
N GLY A 164 14.42 13.83 -10.94
CA GLY A 164 13.80 12.62 -10.41
C GLY A 164 14.54 12.08 -9.19
N ARG A 165 15.88 11.98 -9.26
CA ARG A 165 16.71 11.57 -8.12
C ARG A 165 16.56 12.50 -6.92
N ALA A 166 16.56 13.82 -7.13
CA ALA A 166 16.44 14.79 -6.05
C ALA A 166 15.10 14.68 -5.31
N VAL A 167 14.00 14.49 -6.05
CA VAL A 167 12.67 14.24 -5.44
C VAL A 167 12.63 12.89 -4.73
N GLY A 168 13.16 11.83 -5.34
CA GLY A 168 13.25 10.51 -4.69
C GLY A 168 13.99 10.58 -3.35
N VAL A 169 15.14 11.26 -3.30
CA VAL A 169 15.90 11.47 -2.05
C VAL A 169 15.11 12.28 -1.03
N ALA A 170 14.36 13.30 -1.45
CA ALA A 170 13.51 14.08 -0.55
C ALA A 170 12.41 13.23 0.08
N VAL A 171 11.75 12.38 -0.71
CA VAL A 171 10.72 11.45 -0.23
C VAL A 171 11.32 10.38 0.70
N ILE A 172 12.52 9.86 0.39
CA ILE A 172 13.24 8.94 1.30
C ILE A 172 13.49 9.60 2.66
N ARG A 173 13.97 10.84 2.69
CA ARG A 173 14.19 11.57 3.95
C ARG A 173 12.89 11.71 4.76
N TRP A 174 11.80 12.02 4.10
CA TRP A 174 10.48 12.07 4.72
C TRP A 174 10.04 10.70 5.25
N ALA A 175 10.29 9.62 4.52
CA ALA A 175 10.00 8.23 4.93
C ALA A 175 10.82 7.80 6.15
N LEU A 176 12.09 8.19 6.25
CA LEU A 176 12.94 7.88 7.40
C LEU A 176 12.45 8.51 8.72
N GLY A 177 11.64 9.56 8.64
CA GLY A 177 11.03 10.23 9.78
C GLY A 177 9.66 9.68 10.21
N ASP A 178 9.20 8.55 9.66
CA ASP A 178 7.87 7.98 10.00
C ASP A 178 7.86 7.05 11.23
N GLY A 179 9.03 6.73 11.77
CA GLY A 179 9.17 5.88 12.96
C GLY A 179 9.43 4.40 12.64
N TYR A 180 9.36 3.96 11.39
CA TYR A 180 9.50 2.54 11.03
C TYR A 180 10.82 1.92 11.53
N GLU A 181 11.95 2.56 11.33
CA GLU A 181 13.25 2.02 11.71
C GLU A 181 13.38 1.76 13.22
N SER A 182 12.70 2.55 14.05
CA SER A 182 12.69 2.37 15.51
C SER A 182 11.64 1.36 16.00
N LEU A 183 10.59 1.11 15.21
CA LEU A 183 9.44 0.31 15.61
C LEU A 183 9.39 -1.09 14.96
N LYS A 184 10.07 -1.32 13.85
CA LYS A 184 10.03 -2.59 13.09
C LYS A 184 10.39 -3.85 13.87
N ASN A 185 11.14 -3.72 14.96
CA ASN A 185 11.54 -4.83 15.82
C ASN A 185 10.97 -4.69 17.24
N CYS A 186 9.84 -3.99 17.41
CA CYS A 186 9.28 -3.82 18.74
C CYS A 186 8.78 -5.16 19.30
N ALA A 187 9.03 -5.36 20.59
CA ALA A 187 8.58 -6.55 21.31
C ALA A 187 7.06 -6.50 21.54
N TYR A 188 6.41 -7.64 21.39
CA TYR A 188 5.01 -7.83 21.74
C TYR A 188 4.90 -8.78 22.93
N THR A 189 4.19 -8.35 23.96
CA THR A 189 3.83 -9.20 25.09
C THR A 189 2.33 -9.49 25.00
N PRO A 190 1.91 -10.76 24.89
CA PRO A 190 0.50 -11.13 24.87
C PRO A 190 -0.23 -10.59 26.09
N ALA A 191 -1.40 -9.99 25.88
CA ALA A 191 -2.23 -9.48 26.96
C ALA A 191 -2.75 -10.65 27.85
N ALA A 192 -2.91 -10.37 29.14
CA ALA A 192 -3.26 -11.39 30.14
C ALA A 192 -4.75 -11.36 30.53
N PHE A 193 -5.65 -11.04 29.59
CA PHE A 193 -7.09 -11.08 29.84
C PHE A 193 -7.80 -12.17 29.01
N SER A 194 -8.97 -12.62 29.49
CA SER A 194 -9.80 -13.55 28.75
C SER A 194 -10.28 -12.92 27.44
N GLY A 195 -10.13 -13.64 26.32
CA GLY A 195 -10.47 -13.10 24.99
C GLY A 195 -9.33 -12.35 24.31
N ALA A 196 -8.14 -12.26 24.95
CA ALA A 196 -6.97 -11.70 24.27
C ALA A 196 -6.48 -12.64 23.14
N TRP A 197 -6.01 -12.02 22.07
CA TRP A 197 -5.39 -12.74 20.95
C TRP A 197 -4.15 -13.52 21.42
N ARG A 198 -4.01 -14.71 20.86
CA ARG A 198 -2.82 -15.57 21.00
C ARG A 198 -2.43 -16.14 19.63
N PRO A 199 -1.19 -16.54 19.43
CA PRO A 199 -0.80 -17.31 18.25
C PRO A 199 -1.76 -18.46 17.98
N THR A 200 -2.16 -18.63 16.73
CA THR A 200 -3.21 -19.56 16.30
C THR A 200 -2.64 -20.74 15.51
N PRO A 201 -3.23 -21.94 15.64
CA PRO A 201 -2.80 -23.09 14.86
C PRO A 201 -3.05 -22.91 13.35
N PRO A 202 -2.34 -23.65 12.47
CA PRO A 202 -1.29 -24.61 12.83
C PRO A 202 0.08 -23.96 13.05
N ALA A 203 0.29 -22.74 12.54
CA ALA A 203 1.62 -22.11 12.51
C ALA A 203 2.07 -21.56 13.87
N ASN A 204 1.16 -21.15 14.73
CA ASN A 204 1.45 -20.49 16.01
C ASN A 204 2.51 -19.40 15.90
N ALA A 205 2.46 -18.63 14.80
CA ALA A 205 3.44 -17.60 14.47
C ALA A 205 3.37 -16.42 15.44
N ALA A 206 4.53 -15.79 15.68
CA ALA A 206 4.63 -14.59 16.50
C ALA A 206 3.81 -13.42 15.91
N ALA A 207 3.45 -12.47 16.79
CA ALA A 207 2.70 -11.27 16.39
C ALA A 207 3.40 -10.49 15.28
N LEU A 208 2.67 -10.20 14.21
CA LEU A 208 3.16 -9.48 13.04
C LEU A 208 3.02 -7.96 13.24
N GLU A 209 4.12 -7.24 13.11
CA GLU A 209 4.18 -5.77 13.12
C GLU A 209 3.42 -5.11 14.30
N PRO A 210 3.65 -5.54 15.56
CA PRO A 210 2.80 -5.14 16.68
C PRO A 210 2.81 -3.64 16.99
N CYS A 211 3.80 -2.90 16.51
CA CYS A 211 3.88 -1.45 16.70
C CYS A 211 3.54 -0.64 15.45
N TRP A 212 2.98 -1.26 14.42
CA TRP A 212 2.66 -0.58 13.16
C TRP A 212 1.71 0.61 13.34
N GLY A 213 0.71 0.48 14.21
CA GLY A 213 -0.23 1.56 14.55
C GLY A 213 0.39 2.76 15.26
N ARG A 214 1.69 2.74 15.56
CA ARG A 214 2.45 3.85 16.16
C ARG A 214 3.27 4.62 15.13
N LEU A 215 3.26 4.21 13.86
CA LEU A 215 3.90 4.95 12.78
C LEU A 215 3.18 6.30 12.57
N ARG A 216 3.92 7.27 12.05
CA ARG A 216 3.33 8.53 11.61
C ARG A 216 2.38 8.26 10.44
N PRO A 217 1.07 8.54 10.59
CA PRO A 217 0.14 8.45 9.46
C PRO A 217 0.50 9.49 8.39
N PHE A 218 0.04 9.23 7.18
CA PHE A 218 0.29 10.13 6.05
C PHE A 218 -0.67 11.33 6.04
N VAL A 219 -1.95 11.09 6.22
CA VAL A 219 -3.03 12.09 6.09
C VAL A 219 -3.79 12.26 7.39
N MET A 220 -4.12 11.18 8.08
CA MET A 220 -4.88 11.24 9.33
C MET A 220 -4.18 12.09 10.37
N LYS A 221 -4.89 13.09 10.93
CA LYS A 221 -4.35 14.00 11.98
C LYS A 221 -4.44 13.40 13.38
N SER A 222 -5.34 12.44 13.59
CA SER A 222 -5.53 11.74 14.86
C SER A 222 -6.01 10.32 14.59
N LEU A 223 -5.29 9.32 15.05
CA LEU A 223 -5.71 7.92 14.97
C LEU A 223 -6.98 7.66 15.77
N ALA A 224 -7.12 8.32 16.92
CA ALA A 224 -8.29 8.16 17.78
C ALA A 224 -9.62 8.57 17.09
N ALA A 225 -9.55 9.47 16.09
CA ALA A 225 -10.75 9.88 15.33
C ALA A 225 -11.25 8.79 14.39
N TYR A 226 -10.40 7.82 14.05
CA TYR A 226 -10.71 6.70 13.15
C TYR A 226 -10.79 5.36 13.89
N ARG A 227 -10.56 5.36 15.21
CA ARG A 227 -10.65 4.15 16.03
C ARG A 227 -12.13 3.79 16.22
N PRO A 228 -12.56 2.59 15.80
CA PRO A 228 -13.94 2.15 15.99
C PRO A 228 -14.23 1.85 17.46
N ALA A 229 -15.51 1.71 17.78
CA ALA A 229 -15.95 1.22 19.06
C ALA A 229 -15.37 -0.18 19.36
N PRO A 230 -15.15 -0.55 20.63
CA PRO A 230 -14.58 -1.84 20.98
C PRO A 230 -15.48 -3.00 20.52
N PRO A 231 -14.87 -4.18 20.22
CA PRO A 231 -15.62 -5.39 19.94
C PRO A 231 -16.36 -5.87 21.20
N PRO A 232 -17.32 -6.81 21.08
CA PRO A 232 -18.02 -7.39 22.23
C PRO A 232 -17.08 -7.95 23.27
N ALA A 233 -17.40 -7.77 24.55
CA ALA A 233 -16.62 -8.35 25.64
C ALA A 233 -16.58 -9.88 25.53
N PHE A 234 -15.47 -10.48 25.96
CA PHE A 234 -15.35 -11.94 26.04
C PHE A 234 -16.40 -12.50 26.99
N SER A 235 -17.04 -13.59 26.55
CA SER A 235 -18.04 -14.33 27.35
C SER A 235 -18.10 -15.78 26.88
N GLU A 236 -18.19 -16.71 27.80
CA GLU A 236 -18.40 -18.12 27.50
C GLU A 236 -19.89 -18.50 27.42
N SER A 237 -20.79 -17.57 27.75
CA SER A 237 -22.23 -17.78 27.66
C SER A 237 -22.70 -17.95 26.22
N ASN A 238 -23.46 -19.00 25.95
CA ASN A 238 -24.06 -19.25 24.63
C ASN A 238 -25.13 -18.22 24.22
N ALA A 239 -25.56 -17.38 25.16
CA ALA A 239 -26.47 -16.25 24.90
C ALA A 239 -25.72 -14.96 24.51
N SER A 240 -24.39 -14.92 24.67
CA SER A 240 -23.60 -13.73 24.40
C SER A 240 -23.49 -13.41 22.91
N ASP A 241 -23.22 -12.15 22.59
CA ASP A 241 -23.04 -11.72 21.22
C ASP A 241 -21.78 -12.34 20.60
N LEU A 242 -20.70 -12.48 21.35
CA LEU A 242 -19.50 -13.15 20.87
C LEU A 242 -19.78 -14.64 20.50
N TYR A 243 -20.54 -15.37 21.31
CA TYR A 243 -20.92 -16.75 20.98
C TYR A 243 -21.74 -16.82 19.69
N LYS A 244 -22.72 -15.92 19.52
CA LYS A 244 -23.56 -15.86 18.30
C LYS A 244 -22.67 -15.58 17.07
N GLN A 245 -21.76 -14.63 17.15
CA GLN A 245 -20.81 -14.31 16.06
C GLN A 245 -19.89 -15.50 15.74
N ALA A 246 -19.36 -16.17 16.74
CA ALA A 246 -18.52 -17.36 16.55
C ALA A 246 -19.32 -18.53 15.93
N ARG A 247 -20.57 -18.69 16.35
CA ARG A 247 -21.50 -19.68 15.79
C ARG A 247 -21.81 -19.38 14.34
N GLU A 248 -22.05 -18.11 13.98
CA GLU A 248 -22.25 -17.67 12.61
C GLU A 248 -21.05 -18.04 11.72
N VAL A 249 -19.82 -17.70 12.13
CA VAL A 249 -18.60 -18.05 11.37
C VAL A 249 -18.46 -19.57 11.20
N TYR A 250 -18.72 -20.33 12.27
CA TYR A 250 -18.66 -21.79 12.23
C TYR A 250 -19.68 -22.39 11.27
N ASP A 251 -20.94 -21.93 11.33
CA ASP A 251 -22.04 -22.43 10.49
C ASP A 251 -21.81 -22.05 9.01
N VAL A 252 -21.37 -20.82 8.73
CA VAL A 252 -20.98 -20.40 7.39
C VAL A 252 -19.85 -21.28 6.85
N ALA A 253 -18.80 -21.54 7.63
CA ALA A 253 -17.68 -22.36 7.22
C ALA A 253 -18.07 -23.82 6.90
N LYS A 254 -19.09 -24.38 7.60
CA LYS A 254 -19.63 -25.73 7.33
C LYS A 254 -20.48 -25.77 6.07
N GLY A 255 -21.13 -24.67 5.69
CA GLY A 255 -22.08 -24.57 4.59
C GLY A 255 -21.56 -23.87 3.33
N LEU A 256 -20.28 -23.57 3.20
CA LEU A 256 -19.72 -22.81 2.09
C LEU A 256 -20.06 -23.42 0.72
N THR A 257 -20.71 -22.61 -0.12
CA THR A 257 -20.90 -22.92 -1.53
C THR A 257 -19.58 -22.88 -2.32
N PRO A 258 -19.51 -23.51 -3.52
CA PRO A 258 -18.34 -23.36 -4.39
C PRO A 258 -17.97 -21.89 -4.68
N GLU A 259 -18.97 -21.03 -4.88
CA GLU A 259 -18.77 -19.61 -5.13
C GLU A 259 -18.16 -18.89 -3.92
N GLN A 260 -18.67 -19.11 -2.73
CA GLN A 260 -18.11 -18.51 -1.51
C GLN A 260 -16.66 -18.95 -1.25
N LYS A 261 -16.32 -20.22 -1.59
CA LYS A 261 -14.94 -20.70 -1.55
C LYS A 261 -14.07 -20.00 -2.58
N ALA A 262 -14.57 -19.77 -3.78
CA ALA A 262 -13.87 -19.04 -4.82
C ALA A 262 -13.62 -17.58 -4.41
N VAL A 263 -14.62 -16.90 -3.83
CA VAL A 263 -14.49 -15.55 -3.24
C VAL A 263 -13.40 -15.51 -2.16
N ALA A 264 -13.42 -16.44 -1.20
CA ALA A 264 -12.41 -16.50 -0.15
C ALA A 264 -11.00 -16.71 -0.70
N ALA A 265 -10.86 -17.55 -1.74
CA ALA A 265 -9.57 -17.81 -2.38
C ALA A 265 -9.08 -16.63 -3.24
N TYR A 266 -9.99 -15.93 -3.93
CA TYR A 266 -9.68 -14.78 -4.76
C TYR A 266 -9.05 -13.65 -3.93
N TRP A 267 -9.68 -13.29 -2.82
CA TRP A 267 -9.24 -12.23 -1.90
C TRP A 267 -8.25 -12.70 -0.83
N ALA A 268 -7.65 -13.88 -0.97
CA ALA A 268 -6.71 -14.38 0.05
C ALA A 268 -5.46 -13.50 0.17
N ASP A 269 -4.89 -13.09 -0.94
CA ASP A 269 -3.76 -12.16 -1.07
C ASP A 269 -2.62 -12.36 -0.06
N ALA A 270 -2.20 -13.61 0.11
CA ALA A 270 -1.18 -13.95 1.10
C ALA A 270 0.23 -13.50 0.66
N PRO A 271 1.09 -13.08 1.61
CA PRO A 271 2.50 -12.80 1.35
C PRO A 271 3.19 -13.94 0.60
N GLY A 272 4.05 -13.62 -0.35
CA GLY A 272 4.74 -14.59 -1.19
C GLY A 272 3.93 -15.14 -2.36
N THR A 273 2.60 -14.98 -2.35
CA THR A 273 1.71 -15.42 -3.44
C THR A 273 1.23 -14.28 -4.32
N THR A 274 0.99 -13.12 -3.72
CA THR A 274 0.56 -11.88 -4.41
C THR A 274 1.34 -10.68 -3.89
N GLY A 275 1.03 -9.50 -4.42
CA GLY A 275 1.46 -8.21 -3.87
C GLY A 275 0.76 -7.83 -2.56
N THR A 276 0.09 -8.78 -1.88
CA THR A 276 -0.76 -8.58 -0.70
C THR A 276 -1.98 -7.68 -0.99
N PRO A 277 -2.95 -7.48 -0.08
CA PRO A 277 -4.12 -6.65 -0.36
C PRO A 277 -3.81 -5.24 -0.87
N PRO A 278 -2.81 -4.48 -0.33
CA PRO A 278 -2.41 -3.21 -0.92
C PRO A 278 -1.96 -3.34 -2.38
N GLY A 279 -1.17 -4.37 -2.70
CA GLY A 279 -0.72 -4.63 -4.07
C GLY A 279 -1.87 -4.98 -5.00
N HIS A 280 -2.90 -5.68 -4.52
CA HIS A 280 -4.12 -5.96 -5.30
C HIS A 280 -4.82 -4.65 -5.70
N SER A 281 -5.05 -3.73 -4.75
CA SER A 281 -5.64 -2.41 -5.05
C SER A 281 -4.80 -1.62 -6.06
N VAL A 282 -3.47 -1.66 -5.94
CA VAL A 282 -2.54 -1.03 -6.87
C VAL A 282 -2.57 -1.72 -8.26
N ALA A 283 -2.71 -3.04 -8.32
CA ALA A 283 -2.85 -3.77 -9.59
C ALA A 283 -4.15 -3.40 -10.31
N ILE A 284 -5.25 -3.17 -9.59
CA ILE A 284 -6.49 -2.63 -10.15
C ILE A 284 -6.24 -1.24 -10.77
N VAL A 285 -5.51 -0.35 -10.08
CA VAL A 285 -5.10 0.95 -10.67
C VAL A 285 -4.34 0.74 -11.98
N THR A 286 -3.33 -0.12 -11.98
CA THR A 286 -2.51 -0.42 -13.16
C THR A 286 -3.36 -0.93 -14.32
N GLN A 287 -4.27 -1.86 -14.05
CA GLN A 287 -5.21 -2.39 -15.03
C GLN A 287 -6.06 -1.28 -15.65
N LEU A 288 -6.71 -0.46 -14.80
CA LEU A 288 -7.61 0.60 -15.26
C LEU A 288 -6.88 1.71 -16.03
N LEU A 289 -5.65 2.04 -15.65
CA LEU A 289 -4.82 3.00 -16.40
C LEU A 289 -4.57 2.52 -17.82
N ARG A 290 -4.22 1.24 -17.99
CA ARG A 290 -3.98 0.62 -19.30
C ARG A 290 -5.25 0.50 -20.12
N GLU A 291 -6.32 -0.07 -19.55
CA GLU A 291 -7.59 -0.29 -20.23
C GLU A 291 -8.23 1.04 -20.70
N ARG A 292 -8.06 2.11 -19.92
CA ARG A 292 -8.64 3.42 -20.22
C ARG A 292 -7.66 4.39 -20.92
N GLY A 293 -6.48 3.92 -21.32
CA GLY A 293 -5.47 4.72 -22.03
C GLY A 293 -5.09 6.01 -21.31
N LYS A 294 -4.86 5.93 -19.97
CA LYS A 294 -4.61 7.11 -19.16
C LYS A 294 -3.17 7.64 -19.32
N THR A 295 -2.98 8.89 -18.94
CA THR A 295 -1.75 9.65 -19.04
C THR A 295 -0.91 9.62 -17.77
N LEU A 296 0.34 10.07 -17.82
CA LEU A 296 1.29 10.01 -16.70
C LEU A 296 0.84 10.87 -15.50
N ASP A 297 0.27 12.03 -15.73
CA ASP A 297 -0.30 12.88 -14.67
C ASP A 297 -1.45 12.20 -13.95
N TYR A 298 -2.34 11.56 -14.71
CA TYR A 298 -3.45 10.78 -14.16
C TYR A 298 -2.93 9.59 -13.33
N ALA A 299 -1.93 8.87 -13.82
CA ALA A 299 -1.32 7.76 -13.11
C ALA A 299 -0.65 8.22 -11.81
N ALA A 300 0.05 9.36 -11.85
CA ALA A 300 0.72 9.92 -10.69
C ALA A 300 -0.28 10.25 -9.56
N GLU A 301 -1.42 10.88 -9.89
CA GLU A 301 -2.49 11.14 -8.92
C GLU A 301 -3.11 9.82 -8.41
N ALA A 302 -3.42 8.88 -9.30
CA ALA A 302 -4.07 7.62 -8.93
C ALA A 302 -3.22 6.79 -7.95
N TYR A 303 -1.95 6.57 -8.26
CA TYR A 303 -1.06 5.81 -7.39
C TYR A 303 -0.77 6.51 -6.06
N ALA A 304 -0.65 7.84 -6.06
CA ALA A 304 -0.46 8.58 -4.82
C ALA A 304 -1.68 8.46 -3.90
N ARG A 305 -2.90 8.66 -4.42
CA ARG A 305 -4.13 8.54 -3.63
C ARG A 305 -4.30 7.14 -3.06
N VAL A 306 -4.23 6.11 -3.89
CA VAL A 306 -4.39 4.72 -3.43
C VAL A 306 -3.29 4.35 -2.45
N GLY A 307 -2.03 4.70 -2.73
CA GLY A 307 -0.92 4.45 -1.83
C GLY A 307 -1.12 5.06 -0.44
N LEU A 308 -1.50 6.35 -0.37
CA LEU A 308 -1.77 7.05 0.88
C LEU A 308 -2.94 6.42 1.65
N ALA A 309 -4.04 6.09 0.94
CA ALA A 309 -5.24 5.54 1.56
C ALA A 309 -4.98 4.16 2.17
N VAL A 310 -4.34 3.23 1.43
CA VAL A 310 -4.06 1.90 1.95
C VAL A 310 -3.03 1.90 3.07
N ALA A 311 -2.05 2.81 3.04
CA ALA A 311 -1.05 2.92 4.10
C ALA A 311 -1.66 3.44 5.41
N ASP A 312 -2.44 4.51 5.36
CA ASP A 312 -3.17 5.02 6.52
C ASP A 312 -4.20 4.01 7.03
N ALA A 313 -4.88 3.26 6.14
CA ALA A 313 -5.77 2.17 6.50
C ALA A 313 -5.05 1.10 7.34
N PHE A 314 -3.85 0.68 6.94
CA PHE A 314 -3.06 -0.28 7.73
C PHE A 314 -2.55 0.31 9.05
N ILE A 315 -2.18 1.57 9.12
CA ILE A 315 -1.76 2.21 10.38
C ILE A 315 -2.94 2.25 11.36
N SER A 316 -4.12 2.70 10.92
CA SER A 316 -5.32 2.79 11.73
C SER A 316 -5.84 1.40 12.16
N CYS A 317 -5.87 0.45 11.22
CA CYS A 317 -6.29 -0.92 11.51
C CYS A 317 -5.37 -1.60 12.53
N TRP A 318 -4.05 -1.46 12.40
CA TRP A 318 -3.08 -2.05 13.33
C TRP A 318 -3.12 -1.38 14.71
N GLU A 319 -3.41 -0.08 14.76
CA GLU A 319 -3.68 0.60 16.02
C GLU A 319 -4.87 -0.03 16.74
N ALA A 320 -6.01 -0.20 16.08
CA ALA A 320 -7.17 -0.87 16.64
C ALA A 320 -6.91 -2.32 17.03
N LYS A 321 -6.19 -3.08 16.17
CA LYS A 321 -5.86 -4.49 16.44
C LYS A 321 -5.09 -4.67 17.75
N TYR A 322 -4.05 -3.90 17.97
CA TYR A 322 -3.18 -4.06 19.14
C TYR A 322 -3.68 -3.27 20.36
N GLU A 323 -4.58 -2.31 20.18
CA GLU A 323 -5.34 -1.70 21.28
C GLU A 323 -6.35 -2.68 21.88
N TYR A 324 -7.20 -3.27 21.05
CA TYR A 324 -8.24 -4.21 21.51
C TYR A 324 -7.72 -5.61 21.73
N ASN A 325 -6.68 -6.00 21.04
CA ASN A 325 -6.00 -7.29 21.17
C ASN A 325 -6.96 -8.51 21.14
N TYR A 326 -7.94 -8.49 20.25
CA TYR A 326 -9.08 -9.37 20.25
C TYR A 326 -8.79 -10.75 19.63
N LEU A 327 -9.32 -11.80 20.24
CA LEU A 327 -9.12 -13.20 19.83
C LEU A 327 -9.70 -13.49 18.43
N ARG A 328 -9.12 -14.49 17.75
CA ARG A 328 -9.59 -14.98 16.44
C ARG A 328 -10.75 -15.98 16.58
N PRO A 329 -11.62 -16.12 15.53
CA PRO A 329 -12.68 -17.12 15.52
C PRO A 329 -12.19 -18.52 15.86
N VAL A 330 -11.06 -18.97 15.30
CA VAL A 330 -10.51 -20.31 15.59
C VAL A 330 -10.28 -20.54 17.07
N THR A 331 -9.77 -19.53 17.79
CA THR A 331 -9.52 -19.65 19.23
C THR A 331 -10.82 -19.85 20.01
N TYR A 332 -11.85 -19.09 19.68
CA TYR A 332 -13.14 -19.16 20.37
C TYR A 332 -13.95 -20.40 20.00
N VAL A 333 -13.97 -20.75 18.70
CA VAL A 333 -14.69 -21.93 18.21
C VAL A 333 -14.11 -23.21 18.79
N GLN A 334 -12.78 -23.34 18.82
CA GLN A 334 -12.11 -24.51 19.42
C GLN A 334 -12.35 -24.61 20.94
N LEU A 335 -12.49 -23.46 21.61
CA LEU A 335 -12.74 -23.43 23.03
C LEU A 335 -14.17 -23.92 23.43
N LEU A 336 -15.19 -23.50 22.66
CA LEU A 336 -16.58 -23.58 23.10
C LEU A 336 -17.56 -24.28 22.13
N ILE A 337 -17.16 -24.54 20.87
CA ILE A 337 -18.07 -25.07 19.85
C ILE A 337 -17.58 -26.38 19.26
N ASP A 338 -16.37 -26.42 18.71
CA ASP A 338 -15.80 -27.59 18.03
C ASP A 338 -14.26 -27.58 18.19
N PRO A 339 -13.68 -28.40 19.06
CA PRO A 339 -12.25 -28.40 19.37
C PRO A 339 -11.34 -28.72 18.17
N GLU A 340 -11.87 -29.40 17.15
CA GLU A 340 -11.10 -29.80 15.96
C GLU A 340 -11.30 -28.85 14.79
N TRP A 341 -12.11 -27.79 14.93
CA TRP A 341 -12.41 -26.88 13.84
C TRP A 341 -11.19 -26.06 13.40
N LEU A 342 -11.00 -25.98 12.08
CA LEU A 342 -10.03 -25.10 11.45
C LEU A 342 -10.72 -24.24 10.38
N PRO A 343 -10.33 -22.98 10.21
CA PRO A 343 -10.86 -22.12 9.17
C PRO A 343 -10.34 -22.57 7.78
N MET A 344 -11.08 -22.18 6.74
CA MET A 344 -10.68 -22.45 5.35
C MET A 344 -9.36 -21.76 4.98
N LEU A 345 -9.17 -20.54 5.44
CA LEU A 345 -7.92 -19.78 5.23
C LEU A 345 -7.04 -19.84 6.48
N GLY A 346 -5.73 -19.84 6.26
CA GLY A 346 -4.78 -19.73 7.37
C GLY A 346 -5.00 -18.45 8.16
N THR A 347 -5.17 -18.56 9.47
CA THR A 347 -5.35 -17.42 10.36
C THR A 347 -4.07 -16.59 10.42
N PRO A 348 -4.09 -15.30 10.06
CA PRO A 348 -2.91 -14.47 10.13
C PRO A 348 -2.46 -14.19 11.56
N PRO A 349 -1.13 -13.98 11.81
CA PRO A 349 -0.57 -13.86 13.14
C PRO A 349 -0.70 -12.44 13.73
N PHE A 350 -1.93 -11.96 13.90
CA PHE A 350 -2.25 -10.67 14.54
C PHE A 350 -3.69 -10.65 15.05
N PRO A 351 -4.04 -9.76 16.00
CA PRO A 351 -5.38 -9.66 16.57
C PRO A 351 -6.47 -9.51 15.52
N GLU A 352 -7.67 -9.92 15.88
CA GLU A 352 -8.79 -10.05 14.95
C GLU A 352 -9.33 -8.70 14.49
N TYR A 353 -9.64 -7.78 15.42
CA TYR A 353 -10.49 -6.59 15.21
C TYR A 353 -9.65 -5.32 14.98
N THR A 354 -9.89 -4.57 13.92
CA THR A 354 -10.81 -4.73 12.79
C THR A 354 -10.19 -5.56 11.67
N SER A 355 -11.00 -5.96 10.67
CA SER A 355 -10.51 -6.72 9.51
C SER A 355 -9.60 -5.88 8.62
N GLY A 356 -8.32 -6.29 8.46
CA GLY A 356 -7.35 -5.55 7.63
C GLY A 356 -7.76 -5.46 6.16
N HIS A 357 -8.34 -6.53 5.58
CA HIS A 357 -8.89 -6.51 4.22
C HIS A 357 -10.03 -5.49 4.09
N SER A 358 -10.94 -5.44 5.07
CA SER A 358 -12.08 -4.52 5.03
C SER A 358 -11.62 -3.07 5.09
N VAL A 359 -10.73 -2.73 6.05
CA VAL A 359 -10.25 -1.35 6.22
C VAL A 359 -9.51 -0.86 4.96
N GLN A 360 -8.59 -1.68 4.43
CA GLN A 360 -7.83 -1.26 3.24
C GLN A 360 -8.70 -1.24 1.98
N SER A 361 -9.65 -2.19 1.82
CA SER A 361 -10.50 -2.21 0.62
C SER A 361 -11.53 -1.08 0.62
N GLY A 362 -12.12 -0.75 1.78
CA GLY A 362 -12.96 0.43 1.93
C GLY A 362 -12.22 1.73 1.58
N ALA A 363 -11.00 1.90 2.13
CA ALA A 363 -10.18 3.07 1.82
C ALA A 363 -9.77 3.14 0.33
N ALA A 364 -9.42 2.01 -0.26
CA ALA A 364 -9.08 1.94 -1.69
C ALA A 364 -10.30 2.24 -2.58
N ALA A 365 -11.49 1.71 -2.25
CA ALA A 365 -12.71 1.93 -3.02
C ALA A 365 -13.09 3.40 -3.10
N GLU A 366 -13.03 4.14 -1.98
CA GLU A 366 -13.30 5.58 -1.92
C GLU A 366 -12.37 6.38 -2.86
N VAL A 367 -11.08 6.09 -2.85
CA VAL A 367 -10.14 6.84 -3.70
C VAL A 367 -10.19 6.39 -5.14
N LEU A 368 -10.46 5.11 -5.44
CA LEU A 368 -10.67 4.60 -6.79
C LEU A 368 -11.90 5.23 -7.42
N ALA A 369 -13.02 5.30 -6.69
CA ALA A 369 -14.25 5.96 -7.14
C ALA A 369 -14.02 7.45 -7.44
N ALA A 370 -13.29 8.16 -6.59
CA ALA A 370 -12.97 9.57 -6.80
C ALA A 370 -12.06 9.80 -8.03
N VAL A 371 -11.12 8.89 -8.31
CA VAL A 371 -10.16 9.02 -9.43
C VAL A 371 -10.77 8.53 -10.74
N PHE A 372 -11.36 7.35 -10.76
CA PHE A 372 -11.82 6.69 -11.99
C PHE A 372 -13.30 6.90 -12.31
N GLY A 373 -14.05 7.50 -11.39
CA GLY A 373 -15.51 7.54 -11.42
C GLY A 373 -16.07 6.21 -10.90
N ASP A 374 -17.12 6.28 -10.07
CA ASP A 374 -17.77 5.08 -9.56
C ASP A 374 -18.66 4.46 -10.65
N GLY A 375 -18.44 3.20 -10.94
CA GLY A 375 -19.14 2.47 -11.99
C GLY A 375 -18.60 1.06 -12.21
N PRO A 376 -19.20 0.31 -13.13
CA PRO A 376 -18.85 -1.09 -13.33
C PRO A 376 -17.43 -1.28 -13.84
N PHE A 377 -16.76 -2.29 -13.31
CA PHE A 377 -15.47 -2.76 -13.78
C PHE A 377 -15.32 -4.26 -13.59
N THR A 378 -14.35 -4.83 -14.28
CA THR A 378 -13.97 -6.24 -14.12
C THR A 378 -12.54 -6.29 -13.61
N ASP A 379 -12.35 -6.86 -12.43
CA ASP A 379 -11.03 -7.17 -11.89
C ASP A 379 -10.45 -8.41 -12.58
N ARG A 380 -9.28 -8.26 -13.22
CA ARG A 380 -8.52 -9.29 -13.94
C ARG A 380 -7.18 -9.59 -13.29
N THR A 381 -6.92 -9.00 -12.15
CA THR A 381 -5.58 -9.03 -11.52
C THR A 381 -5.10 -10.44 -11.20
N HIS A 382 -6.02 -11.38 -11.01
CA HIS A 382 -5.73 -12.78 -10.69
C HIS A 382 -5.95 -13.78 -11.83
N GLU A 383 -6.20 -13.33 -13.07
CA GLU A 383 -6.30 -14.23 -14.24
C GLU A 383 -5.05 -15.08 -14.40
N SER A 384 -3.86 -14.48 -14.29
CA SER A 384 -2.59 -15.20 -14.41
C SER A 384 -2.36 -16.27 -13.33
N ARG A 385 -3.14 -16.24 -12.25
CA ARG A 385 -3.14 -17.23 -11.17
C ARG A 385 -4.18 -18.34 -11.37
N GLY A 386 -4.97 -18.27 -12.44
CA GLY A 386 -6.03 -19.23 -12.71
C GLY A 386 -7.29 -19.06 -11.85
N LEU A 387 -7.45 -17.91 -11.18
CA LEU A 387 -8.63 -17.62 -10.35
C LEU A 387 -9.76 -16.93 -11.13
N GLY A 388 -9.55 -16.71 -12.45
CA GLY A 388 -10.52 -16.02 -13.30
C GLY A 388 -10.63 -14.52 -13.03
N THR A 389 -11.73 -13.94 -13.48
CA THR A 389 -12.07 -12.52 -13.30
C THR A 389 -13.29 -12.36 -12.40
N ARG A 390 -13.42 -11.18 -11.78
CA ARG A 390 -14.61 -10.82 -11.01
C ARG A 390 -15.14 -9.46 -11.46
N SER A 391 -16.44 -9.38 -11.70
CA SER A 391 -17.08 -8.15 -12.19
C SER A 391 -17.95 -7.55 -11.10
N PHE A 392 -17.88 -6.23 -10.96
CA PHE A 392 -18.54 -5.46 -9.92
C PHE A 392 -19.24 -4.25 -10.52
N ALA A 393 -20.36 -3.85 -9.93
CA ALA A 393 -21.09 -2.65 -10.32
C ALA A 393 -20.41 -1.37 -9.84
N SER A 394 -19.58 -1.45 -8.78
CA SER A 394 -18.83 -0.33 -8.19
C SER A 394 -17.57 -0.80 -7.49
N PHE A 395 -16.68 0.12 -7.13
CA PHE A 395 -15.53 -0.19 -6.27
C PHE A 395 -15.97 -0.54 -4.84
N GLY A 396 -17.08 0.02 -4.37
CA GLY A 396 -17.69 -0.34 -3.09
C GLY A 396 -18.11 -1.81 -3.05
N GLU A 397 -18.80 -2.32 -4.09
CA GLU A 397 -19.17 -3.72 -4.18
C GLU A 397 -17.96 -4.66 -4.14
N ALA A 398 -16.86 -4.29 -4.81
CA ALA A 398 -15.63 -5.06 -4.73
C ALA A 398 -15.03 -5.05 -3.32
N ALA A 399 -15.09 -3.93 -2.61
CA ALA A 399 -14.64 -3.82 -1.22
C ALA A 399 -15.51 -4.66 -0.27
N GLU A 400 -16.83 -4.69 -0.47
CA GLU A 400 -17.77 -5.53 0.29
C GLU A 400 -17.46 -7.02 0.06
N GLU A 401 -17.17 -7.44 -1.17
CA GLU A 401 -16.81 -8.82 -1.47
C GLU A 401 -15.46 -9.19 -0.84
N ALA A 402 -14.46 -8.30 -0.92
CA ALA A 402 -13.17 -8.50 -0.26
C ALA A 402 -13.34 -8.63 1.27
N ALA A 403 -14.25 -7.87 1.85
CA ALA A 403 -14.55 -7.87 3.26
C ALA A 403 -15.26 -9.17 3.70
N ILE A 404 -16.36 -9.56 3.04
CA ILE A 404 -17.12 -10.78 3.39
C ILE A 404 -16.27 -12.05 3.13
N SER A 405 -15.34 -12.02 2.20
CA SER A 405 -14.41 -13.12 1.93
C SER A 405 -13.69 -13.61 3.19
N ARG A 406 -13.52 -12.74 4.19
CA ARG A 406 -12.83 -13.07 5.44
C ARG A 406 -13.70 -13.89 6.39
N VAL A 407 -15.01 -13.69 6.35
CA VAL A 407 -15.99 -14.54 7.07
C VAL A 407 -16.05 -15.92 6.39
N TYR A 408 -16.13 -15.96 5.06
CA TYR A 408 -16.06 -17.22 4.30
C TYR A 408 -14.73 -17.96 4.58
N GLY A 409 -13.64 -17.23 4.70
CA GLY A 409 -12.34 -17.78 5.09
C GLY A 409 -12.28 -18.28 6.53
N GLY A 410 -13.26 -17.95 7.38
CA GLY A 410 -13.34 -18.37 8.78
C GLY A 410 -12.39 -17.65 9.73
N ILE A 411 -11.86 -16.49 9.36
CA ILE A 411 -10.77 -15.81 10.10
C ILE A 411 -11.16 -14.47 10.70
N HIS A 412 -12.39 -14.00 10.45
CA HIS A 412 -12.96 -12.79 11.02
C HIS A 412 -14.43 -12.99 11.41
N PHE A 413 -14.85 -12.28 12.48
CA PHE A 413 -16.27 -12.10 12.82
C PHE A 413 -16.90 -11.03 11.94
N MET A 414 -18.24 -11.13 11.72
CA MET A 414 -18.95 -10.18 10.87
C MET A 414 -18.78 -8.71 11.31
N PRO A 415 -18.87 -8.34 12.60
CA PRO A 415 -18.66 -6.95 13.02
C PRO A 415 -17.29 -6.38 12.67
N ALA A 416 -16.21 -7.19 12.74
CA ALA A 416 -14.88 -6.72 12.35
C ALA A 416 -14.78 -6.41 10.86
N VAL A 417 -15.58 -7.10 10.05
CA VAL A 417 -15.68 -6.92 8.59
C VAL A 417 -16.44 -5.64 8.28
N THR A 418 -17.63 -5.48 8.86
CA THR A 418 -18.53 -4.33 8.60
C THR A 418 -17.91 -3.03 9.11
N VAL A 419 -17.51 -3.00 10.38
CA VAL A 419 -16.88 -1.83 11.00
C VAL A 419 -15.51 -1.51 10.33
N GLY A 420 -14.81 -2.53 9.84
CA GLY A 420 -13.59 -2.34 9.09
C GLY A 420 -13.80 -1.60 7.78
N LEU A 421 -14.89 -1.88 7.03
CA LEU A 421 -15.26 -1.13 5.84
C LEU A 421 -15.53 0.35 6.16
N GLU A 422 -16.38 0.63 7.14
CA GLU A 422 -16.70 1.99 7.59
C GLU A 422 -15.44 2.77 8.01
N GLN A 423 -14.53 2.11 8.75
CA GLN A 423 -13.23 2.68 9.13
C GLN A 423 -12.41 3.03 7.88
N GLY A 424 -12.37 2.15 6.90
CA GLY A 424 -11.65 2.34 5.65
C GLY A 424 -12.22 3.48 4.82
N GLU A 425 -13.52 3.52 4.63
CA GLU A 425 -14.24 4.58 3.90
C GLU A 425 -13.90 5.97 4.47
N ALA A 426 -13.98 6.12 5.80
CA ALA A 426 -13.62 7.38 6.45
C ALA A 426 -12.17 7.80 6.17
N ILE A 427 -11.23 6.86 6.09
CA ILE A 427 -9.82 7.12 5.75
C ILE A 427 -9.68 7.51 4.28
N GLY A 428 -10.34 6.80 3.36
CA GLY A 428 -10.36 7.14 1.94
C GLY A 428 -10.91 8.54 1.68
N GLN A 429 -11.99 8.91 2.36
CA GLN A 429 -12.58 10.25 2.32
C GLN A 429 -11.58 11.32 2.81
N ALA A 430 -10.81 11.05 3.86
CA ALA A 430 -9.77 11.99 4.33
C ALA A 430 -8.66 12.20 3.27
N VAL A 431 -8.27 11.16 2.55
CA VAL A 431 -7.32 11.28 1.43
C VAL A 431 -7.93 12.07 0.28
N ASN A 432 -9.21 11.83 -0.05
CA ASN A 432 -9.92 12.57 -1.09
C ASN A 432 -10.10 14.06 -0.74
N ALA A 433 -10.16 14.41 0.54
CA ALA A 433 -10.29 15.78 1.03
C ALA A 433 -9.00 16.61 0.90
N LEU A 434 -7.85 15.99 0.57
CA LEU A 434 -6.64 16.75 0.24
C LEU A 434 -6.88 17.61 -1.00
N GLN A 435 -6.22 18.75 -1.05
CA GLN A 435 -6.30 19.64 -2.21
C GLN A 435 -5.39 19.14 -3.34
N TRP A 436 -5.89 18.19 -4.14
CA TRP A 436 -5.16 17.59 -5.25
C TRP A 436 -5.04 18.52 -6.46
N ARG A 437 -6.04 19.39 -6.66
CA ARG A 437 -6.13 20.31 -7.81
C ARG A 437 -6.39 21.74 -7.38
N ASN A 438 -6.06 22.67 -8.31
CA ASN A 438 -6.29 24.12 -8.12
C ASN A 438 -7.76 24.48 -8.21
#